data_f90e2016304acc3d18b53b65388485d0
#
_entry.id   f90e2016304acc3d18b53b65388485d0
#
_cell.length_a   1.000
_cell.length_b   1.000
_cell.length_c   1.000
_cell.angle_alpha   90.00
_cell.angle_beta   90.00
_cell.angle_gamma   90.00
#
_symmetry.space_group_name_H-M   'P 1'
#
loop_
_entity.id
_entity.type
_entity.pdbx_description
1 polymer ?
#
loop_
_entity_poly.entity_id
_entity_poly.type
_entity_poly.pdbx_seq_one_letter_code
_entity_poly.pdbx_strand_id
1 'polypeptide(L)'
;MKLDFEKMGGLIPAIIQDSYTQKVLMLGFMNEEAYNKTIETGKVTFFSRTKNRLWTKGEESGNFLNVVDIKADCDNDTLLIQADPVGPVCHTGTDTCWGEKNSQDI
;
A
#
# COMPACT_ATOMS: atom_id res chain seq x y z
N MET A 1 -2.81 13.06 -12.22
CA MET A 1 -2.98 11.60 -12.40
C MET A 1 -4.46 11.25 -12.21
N LYS A 2 -5.06 10.67 -13.20
CA LYS A 2 -6.48 10.30 -13.12
C LYS A 2 -6.60 8.78 -13.09
N LEU A 3 -6.98 8.24 -11.93
CA LEU A 3 -7.08 6.80 -11.72
C LEU A 3 -8.47 6.29 -12.13
N ASP A 4 -8.50 5.09 -12.69
CA ASP A 4 -9.73 4.45 -13.14
C ASP A 4 -10.26 3.49 -12.08
N PHE A 5 -10.94 4.05 -11.07
CA PHE A 5 -11.52 3.24 -10.00
C PHE A 5 -12.70 2.39 -10.46
N GLU A 6 -13.46 2.86 -11.45
CA GLU A 6 -14.65 2.15 -11.92
C GLU A 6 -14.33 0.82 -12.58
N LYS A 7 -13.23 0.77 -13.33
CA LYS A 7 -12.79 -0.41 -14.06
C LYS A 7 -12.64 -1.64 -13.16
N MET A 8 -12.20 -1.42 -11.91
CA MET A 8 -11.93 -2.48 -10.94
C MET A 8 -12.98 -2.54 -9.83
N GLY A 9 -14.19 -2.07 -10.10
CA GLY A 9 -15.27 -2.12 -9.13
C GLY A 9 -15.12 -1.16 -7.96
N GLY A 10 -14.41 -0.08 -8.15
CA GLY A 10 -14.21 0.93 -7.12
C GLY A 10 -12.91 0.79 -6.34
N LEU A 11 -12.17 -0.29 -6.53
CA LEU A 11 -10.91 -0.54 -5.85
C LEU A 11 -9.78 -0.72 -6.85
N ILE A 12 -8.60 -0.21 -6.52
CA ILE A 12 -7.40 -0.46 -7.30
C ILE A 12 -6.30 -1.00 -6.39
N PRO A 13 -5.48 -1.93 -6.88
CA PRO A 13 -4.35 -2.44 -6.11
C PRO A 13 -3.25 -1.40 -6.03
N ALA A 14 -2.58 -1.34 -4.88
CA ALA A 14 -1.43 -0.48 -4.65
C ALA A 14 -0.28 -1.34 -4.15
N ILE A 15 0.80 -1.36 -4.92
CA ILE A 15 2.03 -2.06 -4.55
C ILE A 15 2.89 -1.07 -3.79
N ILE A 16 3.32 -1.43 -2.59
CA ILE A 16 4.18 -0.58 -1.77
C ILE A 16 5.59 -1.12 -1.81
N GLN A 17 6.52 -0.27 -2.23
CA GLN A 17 7.91 -0.60 -2.37
C GLN A 17 8.75 0.33 -1.51
N ASP A 18 9.76 -0.22 -0.82
CA ASP A 18 10.70 0.59 -0.04
C ASP A 18 11.50 1.47 -0.99
N SER A 19 11.47 2.79 -0.78
CA SER A 19 12.14 3.74 -1.66
C SER A 19 13.67 3.60 -1.63
N TYR A 20 14.19 3.09 -0.55
CA TYR A 20 15.63 2.93 -0.35
C TYR A 20 16.14 1.55 -0.79
N THR A 21 15.54 0.47 -0.28
CA THR A 21 15.99 -0.89 -0.57
C THR A 21 15.42 -1.46 -1.85
N GLN A 22 14.35 -0.88 -2.36
CA GLN A 22 13.57 -1.35 -3.51
C GLN A 22 12.86 -2.67 -3.27
N LYS A 23 12.79 -3.13 -2.03
CA LYS A 23 12.01 -4.31 -1.68
C LYS A 23 10.52 -4.02 -1.80
N VAL A 24 9.78 -4.98 -2.32
CA VAL A 24 8.32 -4.89 -2.30
C VAL A 24 7.87 -5.22 -0.87
N LEU A 25 7.19 -4.26 -0.23
CA LEU A 25 6.80 -4.37 1.17
C LEU A 25 5.48 -5.08 1.35
N MET A 26 4.48 -4.66 0.59
CA MET A 26 3.14 -5.24 0.67
C MET A 26 2.30 -4.81 -0.52
N LEU A 27 1.10 -5.40 -0.65
CA LEU A 27 0.08 -4.94 -1.58
C LEU A 27 -1.21 -4.75 -0.80
N GLY A 28 -1.92 -3.67 -1.08
CA GLY A 28 -3.24 -3.41 -0.52
C GLY A 28 -4.14 -2.81 -1.60
N PHE A 29 -5.36 -2.47 -1.21
CA PHE A 29 -6.35 -1.89 -2.12
C PHE A 29 -6.75 -0.51 -1.65
N MET A 30 -7.02 0.37 -2.61
CA MET A 30 -7.50 1.72 -2.33
C MET A 30 -8.77 1.98 -3.12
N ASN A 31 -9.77 2.56 -2.43
CA ASN A 31 -10.85 3.23 -3.14
C ASN A 31 -10.42 4.68 -3.33
N GLU A 32 -11.26 5.50 -3.95
CA GLU A 32 -10.93 6.90 -4.21
C GLU A 32 -10.67 7.67 -2.92
N GLU A 33 -11.46 7.40 -1.90
CA GLU A 33 -11.30 8.03 -0.58
C GLU A 33 -9.96 7.70 0.07
N ALA A 34 -9.55 6.45 0.00
CA ALA A 34 -8.26 6.00 0.54
C ALA A 34 -7.10 6.67 -0.21
N TYR A 35 -7.21 6.76 -1.52
CA TYR A 35 -6.21 7.42 -2.34
C TYR A 35 -6.09 8.90 -1.98
N ASN A 36 -7.21 9.59 -1.88
CA ASN A 36 -7.22 11.01 -1.53
C ASN A 36 -6.62 11.24 -0.14
N LYS A 37 -6.92 10.37 0.82
CA LYS A 37 -6.35 10.47 2.16
C LYS A 37 -4.84 10.22 2.15
N THR A 38 -4.37 9.29 1.34
CA THR A 38 -2.94 9.04 1.17
C THR A 38 -2.22 10.28 0.67
N ILE A 39 -2.78 10.94 -0.34
CA ILE A 39 -2.21 12.18 -0.88
C ILE A 39 -2.22 13.29 0.19
N GLU A 40 -3.32 13.45 0.90
CA GLU A 40 -3.49 14.50 1.89
C GLU A 40 -2.55 14.35 3.08
N THR A 41 -2.41 13.12 3.60
CA THR A 41 -1.63 12.88 4.82
C THR A 41 -0.18 12.54 4.57
N GLY A 42 0.17 12.07 3.36
CA GLY A 42 1.50 11.56 3.08
C GLY A 42 1.74 10.17 3.69
N LYS A 43 0.71 9.52 4.21
CA LYS A 43 0.79 8.19 4.80
C LYS A 43 -0.11 7.24 4.04
N VAL A 44 0.40 6.04 3.73
CA VAL A 44 -0.34 5.06 2.93
C VAL A 44 -1.60 4.63 3.67
N THR A 45 -2.74 4.87 3.04
CA THR A 45 -4.07 4.50 3.55
C THR A 45 -4.76 3.60 2.54
N PHE A 46 -5.27 2.47 3.03
CA PHE A 46 -5.96 1.48 2.22
C PHE A 46 -7.45 1.46 2.55
N PHE A 47 -8.21 0.78 1.71
CA PHE A 47 -9.59 0.42 2.02
C PHE A 47 -9.61 -1.06 2.41
N SER A 48 -10.09 -1.36 3.62
CA SER A 48 -10.22 -2.73 4.09
C SER A 48 -11.52 -3.32 3.56
N ARG A 49 -11.41 -4.33 2.67
CA ARG A 49 -12.58 -4.97 2.07
C ARG A 49 -13.37 -5.79 3.10
N THR A 50 -12.68 -6.37 4.08
CA THR A 50 -13.33 -7.19 5.10
C THR A 50 -14.03 -6.36 6.16
N LYS A 51 -13.45 -5.22 6.54
CA LYS A 51 -14.02 -4.32 7.57
C LYS A 51 -14.82 -3.17 6.96
N ASN A 52 -14.79 -3.02 5.66
CA ASN A 52 -15.50 -1.98 4.93
C ASN A 52 -15.20 -0.57 5.47
N ARG A 53 -13.91 -0.28 5.70
CA ARG A 53 -13.47 1.03 6.19
C ARG A 53 -12.09 1.39 5.67
N LEU A 54 -11.75 2.68 5.77
CA LEU A 54 -10.39 3.15 5.50
C LEU A 54 -9.47 2.66 6.62
N TRP A 55 -8.25 2.35 6.25
CA TRP A 55 -7.24 1.87 7.17
C TRP A 55 -5.88 2.46 6.80
N THR A 56 -5.34 3.31 7.68
CA THR A 56 -3.99 3.86 7.51
C THR A 56 -2.99 2.87 8.09
N LYS A 57 -2.06 2.41 7.25
CA LYS A 57 -1.04 1.45 7.69
C LYS A 57 -0.23 2.08 8.83
N GLY A 58 -0.18 1.41 9.96
CA GLY A 58 0.52 1.89 11.15
C GLY A 58 -0.34 2.68 12.13
N GLU A 59 -1.66 2.81 11.88
CA GLU A 59 -2.53 3.60 12.76
C GLU A 59 -2.56 3.08 14.21
N GLU A 60 -2.31 1.80 14.42
CA GLU A 60 -2.26 1.22 15.77
C GLU A 60 -0.83 1.01 16.25
N SER A 61 0.06 0.53 15.37
CA SER A 61 1.43 0.19 15.73
C SER A 61 2.40 1.37 15.72
N GLY A 62 2.04 2.45 15.01
CA GLY A 62 2.95 3.57 14.77
C GLY A 62 3.91 3.34 13.61
N ASN A 63 3.87 2.17 12.99
CA ASN A 63 4.76 1.82 11.87
C ASN A 63 4.16 2.28 10.55
N PHE A 64 4.09 3.59 10.36
CA PHE A 64 3.53 4.20 9.15
C PHE A 64 4.41 3.96 7.93
N LEU A 65 3.79 4.04 6.76
CA LEU A 65 4.48 4.05 5.47
C LEU A 65 4.37 5.46 4.91
N ASN A 66 5.48 6.21 4.98
CA ASN A 66 5.52 7.58 4.50
C ASN A 66 5.74 7.60 2.99
N VAL A 67 4.85 8.26 2.27
CA VAL A 67 4.88 8.30 0.81
C VAL A 67 6.05 9.15 0.31
N VAL A 68 6.83 8.60 -0.62
CA VAL A 68 7.90 9.32 -1.30
C VAL A 68 7.49 9.65 -2.72
N ASP A 69 6.88 8.71 -3.44
CA ASP A 69 6.46 8.90 -4.83
C ASP A 69 5.31 7.94 -5.15
N ILE A 70 4.42 8.37 -6.04
CA ILE A 70 3.29 7.56 -6.50
C ILE A 70 3.26 7.57 -8.01
N LYS A 71 3.19 6.38 -8.60
CA LYS A 71 3.05 6.21 -10.05
C LYS A 71 1.87 5.30 -10.35
N ALA A 72 1.13 5.63 -11.40
CA ALA A 72 0.12 4.73 -11.93
C ALA A 72 0.72 3.93 -13.08
N ASP A 73 0.15 2.76 -13.35
CA ASP A 73 0.54 1.98 -14.52
C ASP A 73 -0.06 2.57 -15.80
N CYS A 74 0.20 1.94 -16.94
CA CYS A 74 -0.12 2.52 -18.26
C CYS A 74 -1.64 2.72 -18.50
N ASP A 75 -2.49 1.97 -17.81
CA ASP A 75 -3.95 2.09 -17.95
C ASP A 75 -4.64 2.64 -16.71
N ASN A 76 -3.86 3.19 -15.76
CA ASN A 76 -4.35 3.93 -14.59
C ASN A 76 -5.23 3.12 -13.64
N ASP A 77 -4.99 1.83 -13.53
CA ASP A 77 -5.76 0.96 -12.63
C ASP A 77 -4.93 0.27 -11.53
N THR A 78 -3.63 0.58 -11.46
CA THR A 78 -2.73 0.02 -10.45
C THR A 78 -1.73 1.09 -10.04
N LEU A 79 -1.39 1.14 -8.74
CA LEU A 79 -0.42 2.10 -8.22
C LEU A 79 0.86 1.39 -7.79
N LEU A 80 2.00 2.07 -8.05
CA LEU A 80 3.28 1.74 -7.44
C LEU A 80 3.63 2.91 -6.54
N ILE A 81 3.70 2.66 -5.24
CA ILE A 81 4.00 3.69 -4.25
C ILE A 81 5.37 3.40 -3.63
N GLN A 82 6.29 4.34 -3.83
CA GLN A 82 7.58 4.32 -3.14
C GLN A 82 7.35 4.93 -1.76
N ALA A 83 7.77 4.23 -0.71
CA ALA A 83 7.52 4.66 0.66
C ALA A 83 8.74 4.43 1.55
N ASP A 84 8.82 5.23 2.62
CA ASP A 84 9.80 5.05 3.69
C ASP A 84 9.07 4.45 4.89
N PRO A 85 9.31 3.16 5.20
CA PRO A 85 8.67 2.55 6.37
C PRO A 85 9.30 3.03 7.67
N VAL A 86 8.47 3.29 8.68
CA VAL A 86 8.95 3.71 10.00
C VAL A 86 9.48 2.51 10.80
N GLY A 87 8.94 1.32 10.55
CA GLY A 87 9.34 0.10 11.24
C GLY A 87 8.88 -1.13 10.47
N PRO A 88 8.84 -2.30 11.12
CA PRO A 88 8.40 -3.52 10.45
C PRO A 88 7.01 -3.35 9.83
N VAL A 89 6.87 -3.77 8.57
CA VAL A 89 5.62 -3.57 7.82
C VAL A 89 4.59 -4.64 8.18
N CYS A 90 5.02 -5.88 8.30
CA CYS A 90 4.11 -6.99 8.61
C CYS A 90 3.81 -7.06 10.11
N HIS A 91 2.57 -7.36 10.46
CA HIS A 91 2.17 -7.52 11.87
C HIS A 91 2.93 -8.65 12.58
N THR A 92 3.57 -9.55 11.84
CA THR A 92 4.41 -10.61 12.39
C THR A 92 5.81 -10.13 12.77
N GLY A 93 6.12 -8.85 12.53
CA GLY A 93 7.40 -8.26 12.90
C GLY A 93 8.47 -8.29 11.81
N THR A 94 8.16 -8.78 10.62
CA THR A 94 9.09 -8.79 9.50
C THR A 94 9.03 -7.47 8.74
N ASP A 95 10.12 -7.12 8.05
CA ASP A 95 10.21 -5.85 7.30
C ASP A 95 9.27 -5.82 6.10
N THR A 96 8.91 -6.99 5.57
CA THR A 96 7.94 -7.11 4.47
C THR A 96 6.89 -8.16 4.80
N CYS A 97 5.79 -8.15 4.04
CA CYS A 97 4.76 -9.19 4.15
C CYS A 97 5.19 -10.49 3.46
N TRP A 98 6.33 -10.49 2.75
CA TRP A 98 6.83 -11.60 1.96
C TRP A 98 7.96 -12.32 2.70
N GLY A 99 7.70 -12.77 3.94
CA GLY A 99 8.72 -13.44 4.76
C GLY A 99 9.11 -14.81 4.21
N GLU A 100 10.33 -15.25 4.53
CA GLU A 100 10.86 -16.55 4.07
C GLU A 100 9.97 -17.72 4.45
N LYS A 101 9.33 -17.66 5.62
CA LYS A 101 8.43 -18.72 6.07
C LYS A 101 7.20 -18.90 5.18
N ASN A 102 6.94 -17.95 4.29
CA ASN A 102 5.83 -18.00 3.33
C ASN A 102 6.28 -18.46 1.95
N SER A 103 7.56 -18.79 1.79
CA SER A 103 8.10 -19.24 0.51
C SER A 103 7.71 -20.68 0.24
N GLN A 104 7.57 -21.00 -1.04
CA GLN A 104 7.36 -22.36 -1.51
C GLN A 104 8.56 -22.79 -2.33
N ASP A 105 8.94 -24.06 -2.19
CA ASP A 105 9.96 -24.66 -3.05
C ASP A 105 9.35 -24.92 -4.43
N ILE A 106 9.99 -24.40 -5.45
CA ILE A 106 9.53 -24.54 -6.83
C ILE A 106 10.45 -25.44 -7.60
#